data_2fb06bf3235d47dd74f4efdc67d0461f
#
_entry.id   2fb06bf3235d47dd74f4efdc67d0461f
#
_cell.length_a   1.000
_cell.length_b   1.000
_cell.length_c   1.000
_cell.angle_alpha   90.00
_cell.angle_beta   90.00
_cell.angle_gamma   90.00
#
_symmetry.space_group_name_H-M   'P 1'
#
loop_
_entity.id
_entity.type
_entity.pdbx_description
1 polymer ?
#
loop_
_entity_poly.entity_id
_entity_poly.type
_entity_poly.pdbx_seq_one_letter_code
_entity_poly.pdbx_strand_id
1 'polypeptide(L)'
;MSPQESILHLPTLLPQIAERVTISVEPYTLRFRRPAKTSRGEYETKRVYYLRLQSLEQAGHVGYGECAPMPQLSCDDLPNYQVVLEQLAGRMVQAPDQFDEASLRPYPSIAFGLATAVNSFLAACRSREGETATPFCDTPFTRGEMGIPINGLIWMGDKAYMYEQIKAKLAQGFRCLKLKIGGIDFSEELELLRYVRQHFSPEEMELRVDANGAFAPEVALERLKQLSDFHLHSIEQPIPASNQWNELAKLTAASPLPIALDEELIGIHTRKRKAQLLDEGKPHYIILKPSLHSDVDEWIELAEERGIGWWATSALESNVGLSAIAQWVSQYPIARPQGLGTGALYLNNKSSTLRLVGDQMFFRD
;
A
#
# COMPACT_ATOMS: atom_id res chain seq x y z
N MET A 1 -6.21 14.92 10.24
CA MET A 1 -6.86 15.38 9.00
C MET A 1 -8.24 14.77 8.97
N SER A 2 -9.29 15.46 8.57
CA SER A 2 -10.58 14.80 8.38
C SER A 2 -10.58 14.00 7.06
N PRO A 3 -11.32 12.89 6.95
CA PRO A 3 -11.42 12.14 5.68
C PRO A 3 -11.84 13.00 4.49
N GLN A 4 -12.59 14.05 4.75
CA GLN A 4 -13.07 14.99 3.71
C GLN A 4 -11.94 15.86 3.10
N GLU A 5 -10.76 15.89 3.69
CA GLU A 5 -9.59 16.64 3.18
C GLU A 5 -8.59 15.74 2.45
N SER A 6 -8.83 14.43 2.47
CA SER A 6 -7.95 13.46 1.80
C SER A 6 -8.00 13.58 0.28
N ILE A 7 -6.84 13.46 -0.37
CA ILE A 7 -6.77 13.39 -1.84
C ILE A 7 -7.41 12.12 -2.42
N LEU A 8 -7.83 11.17 -1.60
CA LEU A 8 -8.55 9.97 -2.07
C LEU A 8 -10.07 10.09 -1.92
N HIS A 9 -10.58 11.21 -1.41
CA HIS A 9 -12.02 11.43 -1.20
C HIS A 9 -12.69 12.04 -2.44
N LEU A 10 -13.20 11.21 -3.35
CA LEU A 10 -13.83 11.59 -4.61
C LEU A 10 -14.95 12.65 -4.49
N PRO A 11 -15.88 12.61 -3.50
CA PRO A 11 -16.93 13.62 -3.38
C PRO A 11 -16.43 15.06 -3.24
N THR A 12 -15.24 15.27 -2.70
CA THR A 12 -14.64 16.62 -2.61
C THR A 12 -13.87 17.01 -3.86
N LEU A 13 -13.47 16.03 -4.66
CA LEU A 13 -12.69 16.24 -5.88
C LEU A 13 -13.58 16.50 -7.10
N LEU A 14 -14.64 15.75 -7.27
CA LEU A 14 -15.52 15.83 -8.46
C LEU A 14 -16.09 17.24 -8.70
N PRO A 15 -16.60 17.98 -7.68
CA PRO A 15 -17.10 19.34 -7.88
C PRO A 15 -16.04 20.35 -8.35
N GLN A 16 -14.74 20.02 -8.23
CA GLN A 16 -13.65 20.88 -8.69
C GLN A 16 -13.37 20.76 -10.19
N ILE A 17 -13.95 19.78 -10.88
CA ILE A 17 -13.82 19.63 -12.32
C ILE A 17 -14.76 20.63 -13.00
N ALA A 18 -14.22 21.76 -13.43
CA ALA A 18 -14.98 22.83 -14.10
C ALA A 18 -15.18 22.60 -15.61
N GLU A 19 -14.43 21.65 -16.19
CA GLU A 19 -14.41 21.39 -17.63
C GLU A 19 -15.14 20.08 -17.96
N ARG A 20 -15.67 19.99 -19.20
CA ARG A 20 -16.16 18.70 -19.69
C ARG A 20 -15.00 17.76 -19.96
N VAL A 21 -15.10 16.56 -19.44
CA VAL A 21 -14.02 15.56 -19.50
C VAL A 21 -14.47 14.27 -20.13
N THR A 22 -13.52 13.54 -20.68
CA THR A 22 -13.66 12.12 -21.07
C THR A 22 -12.68 11.29 -20.29
N ILE A 23 -12.99 10.01 -20.08
CA ILE A 23 -12.11 9.04 -19.45
C ILE A 23 -11.91 7.83 -20.37
N SER A 24 -10.67 7.38 -20.49
CA SER A 24 -10.32 6.15 -21.19
C SER A 24 -9.58 5.19 -20.26
N VAL A 25 -9.75 3.90 -20.51
CA VAL A 25 -9.15 2.80 -19.74
C VAL A 25 -8.17 2.07 -20.63
N GLU A 26 -6.91 1.99 -20.22
CA GLU A 26 -5.84 1.28 -20.92
C GLU A 26 -5.35 0.10 -20.07
N PRO A 27 -5.66 -1.15 -20.42
CA PRO A 27 -5.10 -2.32 -19.75
C PRO A 27 -3.60 -2.43 -20.03
N TYR A 28 -2.81 -2.67 -18.99
CA TYR A 28 -1.36 -2.77 -19.10
C TYR A 28 -0.83 -3.94 -18.26
N THR A 29 0.19 -4.64 -18.78
CA THR A 29 0.81 -5.75 -18.07
C THR A 29 2.21 -5.37 -17.62
N LEU A 30 2.37 -5.18 -16.33
CA LEU A 30 3.67 -5.01 -15.66
C LEU A 30 4.39 -6.35 -15.63
N ARG A 31 5.71 -6.35 -15.89
CA ARG A 31 6.57 -7.55 -15.85
C ARG A 31 7.59 -7.38 -14.74
N PHE A 32 7.59 -8.28 -13.77
CA PHE A 32 8.55 -8.27 -12.69
C PHE A 32 9.98 -8.52 -13.22
N ARG A 33 10.97 -7.84 -12.65
CA ARG A 33 12.41 -8.11 -12.93
C ARG A 33 12.84 -9.49 -12.46
N ARG A 34 12.23 -9.95 -11.39
CA ARG A 34 12.31 -11.30 -10.83
C ARG A 34 10.91 -11.66 -10.35
N PRO A 35 10.51 -12.93 -10.46
CA PRO A 35 9.21 -13.35 -9.95
C PRO A 35 9.03 -12.96 -8.50
N ALA A 36 7.89 -12.32 -8.19
CA ALA A 36 7.56 -11.90 -6.84
C ALA A 36 6.93 -13.09 -6.09
N LYS A 37 7.66 -13.65 -5.12
CA LYS A 37 7.16 -14.76 -4.29
C LYS A 37 6.49 -14.24 -3.04
N THR A 38 5.33 -14.83 -2.75
CA THR A 38 4.58 -14.65 -1.52
C THR A 38 4.13 -16.02 -0.99
N SER A 39 3.58 -16.10 0.21
CA SER A 39 2.99 -17.35 0.73
C SER A 39 1.85 -17.90 -0.13
N ARG A 40 1.25 -17.07 -1.01
CA ARG A 40 0.13 -17.45 -1.91
C ARG A 40 0.57 -17.91 -3.30
N GLY A 41 1.80 -17.65 -3.69
CA GLY A 41 2.31 -18.02 -5.01
C GLY A 41 3.39 -17.10 -5.56
N GLU A 42 3.70 -17.29 -6.82
CA GLU A 42 4.74 -16.58 -7.56
C GLU A 42 4.11 -15.80 -8.72
N TYR A 43 4.45 -14.51 -8.84
CA TYR A 43 3.93 -13.63 -9.87
C TYR A 43 5.06 -13.19 -10.80
N GLU A 44 4.97 -13.50 -12.09
CA GLU A 44 5.86 -12.99 -13.13
C GLU A 44 5.37 -11.68 -13.72
N THR A 45 4.05 -11.48 -13.70
CA THR A 45 3.38 -10.31 -14.24
C THR A 45 2.28 -9.83 -13.32
N LYS A 46 1.91 -8.55 -13.43
CA LYS A 46 0.72 -7.98 -12.81
C LYS A 46 -0.05 -7.16 -13.82
N ARG A 47 -1.35 -7.42 -13.96
CA ARG A 47 -2.24 -6.61 -14.79
C ARG A 47 -2.70 -5.39 -14.00
N VAL A 48 -2.60 -4.22 -14.62
CA VAL A 48 -3.10 -2.94 -14.12
C VAL A 48 -3.89 -2.24 -15.22
N TYR A 49 -4.67 -1.24 -14.86
CA TYR A 49 -5.45 -0.45 -15.80
C TYR A 49 -5.14 1.03 -15.55
N TYR A 50 -4.54 1.68 -16.55
CA TYR A 50 -4.34 3.12 -16.49
C TYR A 50 -5.60 3.83 -16.92
N LEU A 51 -5.96 4.85 -16.16
CA LEU A 51 -7.02 5.79 -16.49
C LEU A 51 -6.40 7.04 -17.06
N ARG A 52 -6.99 7.55 -18.15
CA ARG A 52 -6.63 8.85 -18.72
C ARG A 52 -7.88 9.72 -18.75
N LEU A 53 -7.93 10.69 -17.85
CA LEU A 53 -8.97 11.73 -17.78
C LEU A 53 -8.50 12.93 -18.59
N GLN A 54 -9.28 13.38 -19.56
CA GLN A 54 -8.89 14.45 -20.47
C GLN A 54 -9.99 15.47 -20.63
N SER A 55 -9.64 16.76 -20.60
CA SER A 55 -10.53 17.86 -20.97
C SER A 55 -10.92 17.78 -22.45
N LEU A 56 -12.19 18.09 -22.74
CA LEU A 56 -12.69 18.31 -24.10
C LEU A 56 -12.43 19.75 -24.58
N GLU A 57 -12.03 20.64 -23.68
CA GLU A 57 -11.87 22.07 -23.92
C GLU A 57 -10.41 22.46 -24.04
N GLN A 58 -9.53 21.82 -23.26
CA GLN A 58 -8.10 22.12 -23.20
C GLN A 58 -7.26 20.85 -23.35
N ALA A 59 -6.62 20.69 -24.48
CA ALA A 59 -5.84 19.48 -24.82
C ALA A 59 -4.70 19.15 -23.82
N GLY A 60 -4.13 20.16 -23.15
CA GLY A 60 -3.08 20.00 -22.13
C GLY A 60 -3.56 19.51 -20.78
N HIS A 61 -4.86 19.61 -20.47
CA HIS A 61 -5.44 19.17 -19.20
C HIS A 61 -5.73 17.67 -19.24
N VAL A 62 -4.74 16.89 -18.80
CA VAL A 62 -4.80 15.42 -18.78
C VAL A 62 -4.38 14.92 -17.41
N GLY A 63 -5.19 14.05 -16.83
CA GLY A 63 -4.89 13.35 -15.58
C GLY A 63 -4.73 11.86 -15.80
N TYR A 64 -3.89 11.23 -14.97
CA TYR A 64 -3.64 9.80 -14.99
C TYR A 64 -3.93 9.17 -13.63
N GLY A 65 -4.55 7.99 -13.66
CA GLY A 65 -4.76 7.15 -12.48
C GLY A 65 -4.38 5.72 -12.77
N GLU A 66 -4.28 4.92 -11.73
CA GLU A 66 -3.97 3.49 -11.84
C GLU A 66 -4.92 2.68 -10.98
N CYS A 67 -5.65 1.76 -11.62
CA CYS A 67 -6.38 0.69 -10.94
C CYS A 67 -5.52 -0.57 -10.98
N ALA A 68 -5.11 -1.08 -9.82
CA ALA A 68 -4.12 -2.13 -9.71
C ALA A 68 -4.60 -3.28 -8.81
N PRO A 69 -5.69 -3.99 -9.17
CA PRO A 69 -6.15 -5.13 -8.38
C PRO A 69 -5.01 -6.15 -8.24
N MET A 70 -4.90 -6.75 -7.07
CA MET A 70 -3.91 -7.81 -6.83
C MET A 70 -4.56 -9.17 -7.04
N PRO A 71 -4.07 -9.99 -8.00
CA PRO A 71 -4.67 -11.28 -8.29
C PRO A 71 -4.81 -12.17 -7.05
N GLN A 72 -5.96 -12.80 -6.89
CA GLN A 72 -6.29 -13.70 -5.77
C GLN A 72 -6.23 -13.05 -4.36
N LEU A 73 -6.13 -11.72 -4.29
CA LEU A 73 -6.09 -11.00 -3.01
C LEU A 73 -7.10 -9.88 -2.94
N SER A 74 -7.18 -9.02 -3.96
CA SER A 74 -8.14 -7.93 -3.98
C SER A 74 -9.56 -8.44 -3.93
N CYS A 75 -10.42 -7.84 -3.11
CA CYS A 75 -11.85 -8.16 -3.09
C CYS A 75 -12.55 -7.82 -4.41
N ASP A 76 -11.95 -6.95 -5.21
CA ASP A 76 -12.39 -6.55 -6.54
C ASP A 76 -11.58 -7.20 -7.69
N ASP A 77 -10.84 -8.29 -7.44
CA ASP A 77 -10.23 -9.11 -8.50
C ASP A 77 -11.32 -9.95 -9.21
N LEU A 78 -12.01 -9.33 -10.15
CA LEU A 78 -13.18 -9.90 -10.84
C LEU A 78 -12.85 -10.33 -12.27
N PRO A 79 -13.45 -11.43 -12.78
CA PRO A 79 -13.27 -11.85 -14.18
C PRO A 79 -13.68 -10.77 -15.19
N ASN A 80 -14.66 -9.93 -14.87
CA ASN A 80 -15.17 -8.84 -15.69
C ASN A 80 -14.70 -7.45 -15.21
N TYR A 81 -13.58 -7.37 -14.50
CA TYR A 81 -13.06 -6.16 -13.89
C TYR A 81 -13.05 -4.95 -14.82
N GLN A 82 -12.51 -5.11 -16.04
CA GLN A 82 -12.43 -4.01 -17.01
C GLN A 82 -13.80 -3.44 -17.37
N VAL A 83 -14.81 -4.30 -17.55
CA VAL A 83 -16.19 -3.87 -17.86
C VAL A 83 -16.78 -3.06 -16.71
N VAL A 84 -16.58 -3.52 -15.48
CA VAL A 84 -17.04 -2.80 -14.28
C VAL A 84 -16.34 -1.45 -14.17
N LEU A 85 -15.02 -1.42 -14.38
CA LEU A 85 -14.23 -0.20 -14.36
C LEU A 85 -14.72 0.82 -15.41
N GLU A 86 -14.90 0.39 -16.67
CA GLU A 86 -15.38 1.25 -17.76
C GLU A 86 -16.78 1.82 -17.47
N GLN A 87 -17.69 1.01 -16.90
CA GLN A 87 -19.02 1.44 -16.49
C GLN A 87 -18.99 2.48 -15.36
N LEU A 88 -18.19 2.26 -14.33
CA LEU A 88 -18.07 3.17 -13.19
C LEU A 88 -17.41 4.49 -13.62
N ALA A 89 -16.32 4.41 -14.37
CA ALA A 89 -15.61 5.57 -14.90
C ALA A 89 -16.50 6.39 -15.86
N GLY A 90 -17.26 5.72 -16.74
CA GLY A 90 -18.20 6.38 -17.64
C GLY A 90 -19.31 7.11 -16.90
N ARG A 91 -19.92 6.50 -15.86
CA ARG A 91 -20.95 7.16 -15.03
C ARG A 91 -20.39 8.38 -14.31
N MET A 92 -19.17 8.28 -13.76
CA MET A 92 -18.52 9.38 -13.06
C MET A 92 -18.38 10.63 -13.95
N VAL A 93 -17.92 10.48 -15.20
CA VAL A 93 -17.71 11.64 -16.10
C VAL A 93 -18.99 12.14 -16.76
N GLN A 94 -20.02 11.29 -16.90
CA GLN A 94 -21.31 11.67 -17.48
C GLN A 94 -22.17 12.48 -16.52
N ALA A 95 -22.14 12.17 -15.23
CA ALA A 95 -22.95 12.83 -14.21
C ALA A 95 -22.18 12.95 -12.88
N PRO A 96 -21.10 13.76 -12.82
CA PRO A 96 -20.24 13.85 -11.64
C PRO A 96 -21.00 14.29 -10.38
N ASP A 97 -21.96 15.22 -10.52
CA ASP A 97 -22.80 15.72 -9.41
C ASP A 97 -23.78 14.66 -8.85
N GLN A 98 -24.07 13.61 -9.62
CA GLN A 98 -24.98 12.53 -9.25
C GLN A 98 -24.24 11.21 -8.99
N PHE A 99 -22.92 11.23 -9.02
CA PHE A 99 -22.12 10.04 -8.83
C PHE A 99 -22.16 9.57 -7.37
N ASP A 100 -22.74 8.39 -7.15
CA ASP A 100 -22.79 7.76 -5.84
C ASP A 100 -21.47 7.03 -5.54
N GLU A 101 -20.64 7.64 -4.69
CA GLU A 101 -19.37 7.04 -4.24
C GLU A 101 -19.59 5.72 -3.49
N ALA A 102 -20.73 5.53 -2.82
CA ALA A 102 -21.02 4.27 -2.14
C ALA A 102 -21.00 3.08 -3.11
N SER A 103 -21.24 3.32 -4.40
CA SER A 103 -21.12 2.31 -5.45
C SER A 103 -19.69 1.82 -5.67
N LEU A 104 -18.66 2.55 -5.21
CA LEU A 104 -17.26 2.18 -5.30
C LEU A 104 -16.77 1.33 -4.12
N ARG A 105 -17.50 1.26 -3.02
CA ARG A 105 -17.06 0.52 -1.82
C ARG A 105 -16.63 -0.94 -2.08
N PRO A 106 -17.32 -1.71 -2.96
CA PRO A 106 -16.85 -3.06 -3.29
C PRO A 106 -15.60 -3.09 -4.17
N TYR A 107 -15.15 -1.93 -4.70
CA TYR A 107 -14.12 -1.81 -5.72
C TYR A 107 -13.00 -0.84 -5.30
N PRO A 108 -12.22 -1.15 -4.26
CA PRO A 108 -11.23 -0.21 -3.72
C PRO A 108 -10.15 0.17 -4.74
N SER A 109 -9.72 -0.76 -5.60
CA SER A 109 -8.72 -0.44 -6.62
C SER A 109 -9.27 0.51 -7.70
N ILE A 110 -10.56 0.43 -8.02
CA ILE A 110 -11.24 1.36 -8.93
C ILE A 110 -11.40 2.73 -8.26
N ALA A 111 -11.86 2.76 -7.00
CA ALA A 111 -11.99 4.00 -6.23
C ALA A 111 -10.66 4.76 -6.16
N PHE A 112 -9.57 4.07 -5.81
CA PHE A 112 -8.22 4.62 -5.80
C PHE A 112 -7.80 5.16 -7.17
N GLY A 113 -8.01 4.39 -8.24
CA GLY A 113 -7.65 4.79 -9.59
C GLY A 113 -8.42 6.02 -10.07
N LEU A 114 -9.73 6.11 -9.80
CA LEU A 114 -10.56 7.26 -10.17
C LEU A 114 -10.16 8.51 -9.37
N ALA A 115 -9.97 8.39 -8.05
CA ALA A 115 -9.53 9.52 -7.22
C ALA A 115 -8.17 10.07 -7.67
N THR A 116 -7.22 9.17 -7.97
CA THR A 116 -5.89 9.57 -8.44
C THR A 116 -5.93 10.19 -9.84
N ALA A 117 -6.80 9.69 -10.75
CA ALA A 117 -6.99 10.30 -12.06
C ALA A 117 -7.55 11.73 -11.97
N VAL A 118 -8.53 11.95 -11.08
CA VAL A 118 -9.11 13.29 -10.84
C VAL A 118 -8.07 14.22 -10.23
N ASN A 119 -7.32 13.79 -9.20
CA ASN A 119 -6.25 14.62 -8.63
C ASN A 119 -5.19 15.00 -9.65
N SER A 120 -4.76 14.01 -10.46
CA SER A 120 -3.80 14.25 -11.53
C SER A 120 -4.32 15.26 -12.56
N PHE A 121 -5.62 15.18 -12.90
CA PHE A 121 -6.27 16.13 -13.80
C PHE A 121 -6.32 17.53 -13.18
N LEU A 122 -6.77 17.66 -11.93
CA LEU A 122 -6.82 18.95 -11.23
C LEU A 122 -5.42 19.55 -11.05
N ALA A 123 -4.40 18.72 -10.84
CA ALA A 123 -3.00 19.14 -10.82
C ALA A 123 -2.58 19.69 -12.18
N ALA A 124 -2.92 19.01 -13.28
CA ALA A 124 -2.63 19.49 -14.63
C ALA A 124 -3.32 20.83 -14.95
N CYS A 125 -4.57 21.04 -14.46
CA CYS A 125 -5.25 22.34 -14.60
C CYS A 125 -4.56 23.49 -13.84
N ARG A 126 -3.83 23.17 -12.76
CA ARG A 126 -3.05 24.15 -11.98
C ARG A 126 -1.61 24.33 -12.45
N SER A 127 -1.13 23.43 -13.30
CA SER A 127 0.26 23.39 -13.77
C SER A 127 0.60 24.65 -14.55
N ARG A 128 1.83 25.14 -14.35
CA ARG A 128 2.41 26.25 -15.13
C ARG A 128 3.25 25.69 -16.28
N GLU A 129 3.40 26.48 -17.33
CA GLU A 129 4.22 26.09 -18.47
C GLU A 129 5.67 25.81 -18.01
N GLY A 130 6.17 24.60 -18.33
CA GLY A 130 7.50 24.14 -17.96
C GLY A 130 7.59 23.32 -16.67
N GLU A 131 6.51 23.15 -15.91
CA GLU A 131 6.51 22.26 -14.75
C GLU A 131 6.51 20.78 -15.19
N THR A 132 7.41 19.98 -14.61
CA THR A 132 7.56 18.55 -14.95
C THR A 132 6.63 17.63 -14.19
N ALA A 133 6.18 18.05 -13.00
CA ALA A 133 5.22 17.31 -12.18
C ALA A 133 4.53 18.24 -11.18
N THR A 134 3.24 18.46 -11.33
CA THR A 134 2.43 19.20 -10.37
C THR A 134 1.87 18.23 -9.32
N PRO A 135 2.10 18.46 -8.02
CA PRO A 135 1.63 17.56 -6.99
C PRO A 135 0.11 17.65 -6.78
N PHE A 136 -0.48 16.60 -6.19
CA PHE A 136 -1.91 16.53 -5.86
C PHE A 136 -2.26 17.43 -4.66
N CYS A 137 -1.35 17.55 -3.72
CA CYS A 137 -1.50 18.31 -2.48
C CYS A 137 -0.22 19.09 -2.18
N ASP A 138 -0.32 20.06 -1.27
CA ASP A 138 0.80 20.85 -0.78
C ASP A 138 1.26 20.35 0.59
N THR A 139 2.37 19.62 0.63
CA THR A 139 3.00 19.10 1.84
C THR A 139 4.51 19.31 1.78
N PRO A 140 5.25 19.25 2.90
CA PRO A 140 6.72 19.31 2.86
C PRO A 140 7.33 18.23 1.96
N PHE A 141 6.70 17.06 1.83
CA PHE A 141 7.12 16.00 0.92
C PHE A 141 6.98 16.43 -0.55
N THR A 142 5.82 16.94 -0.93
CA THR A 142 5.55 17.32 -2.33
C THR A 142 6.32 18.56 -2.76
N ARG A 143 6.77 19.40 -1.83
CA ARG A 143 7.71 20.50 -2.07
C ARG A 143 9.17 20.09 -2.09
N GLY A 144 9.48 18.77 -1.93
CA GLY A 144 10.86 18.28 -1.89
C GLY A 144 11.65 18.61 -0.61
N GLU A 145 11.00 19.23 0.38
CA GLU A 145 11.62 19.67 1.64
C GLU A 145 11.89 18.53 2.62
N MET A 146 11.07 17.47 2.57
CA MET A 146 11.14 16.32 3.47
C MET A 146 10.94 15.00 2.72
N GLY A 147 11.77 14.00 3.03
CA GLY A 147 11.58 12.62 2.56
C GLY A 147 10.61 11.84 3.43
N ILE A 148 9.99 10.82 2.86
CA ILE A 148 9.24 9.81 3.59
C ILE A 148 10.20 8.66 3.93
N PRO A 149 10.42 8.32 5.22
CA PRO A 149 11.20 7.16 5.58
C PRO A 149 10.50 5.89 5.11
N ILE A 150 11.27 4.97 4.49
CA ILE A 150 10.75 3.70 4.00
C ILE A 150 11.56 2.51 4.53
N ASN A 151 10.90 1.37 4.68
CA ASN A 151 11.61 0.14 5.00
C ASN A 151 12.28 -0.49 3.77
N GLY A 152 13.42 -1.13 3.99
CA GLY A 152 14.05 -2.02 3.03
C GLY A 152 13.30 -3.35 2.99
N LEU A 153 12.65 -3.66 1.87
CA LEU A 153 11.93 -4.92 1.68
C LEU A 153 12.91 -6.04 1.28
N ILE A 154 12.85 -7.15 2.01
CA ILE A 154 13.54 -8.40 1.71
C ILE A 154 12.49 -9.40 1.20
N TRP A 155 12.51 -9.63 -0.10
CA TRP A 155 11.59 -10.56 -0.76
C TRP A 155 11.88 -12.00 -0.40
N MET A 156 10.83 -12.79 -0.36
CA MET A 156 10.91 -14.23 -0.18
C MET A 156 11.72 -14.89 -1.32
N GLY A 157 12.57 -15.84 -0.96
CA GLY A 157 13.43 -16.58 -1.87
C GLY A 157 14.16 -17.67 -1.09
N ASP A 158 15.19 -18.28 -1.66
CA ASP A 158 16.10 -19.10 -0.87
C ASP A 158 16.93 -18.23 0.10
N LYS A 159 17.51 -18.86 1.10
CA LYS A 159 18.31 -18.19 2.14
C LYS A 159 19.42 -17.33 1.55
N ALA A 160 20.13 -17.82 0.52
CA ALA A 160 21.25 -17.10 -0.09
C ALA A 160 20.77 -15.80 -0.76
N TYR A 161 19.65 -15.86 -1.48
CA TYR A 161 19.06 -14.69 -2.11
C TYR A 161 18.56 -13.67 -1.08
N MET A 162 17.90 -14.12 -0.02
CA MET A 162 17.44 -13.24 1.05
C MET A 162 18.63 -12.57 1.78
N TYR A 163 19.69 -13.32 2.00
CA TYR A 163 20.93 -12.82 2.61
C TYR A 163 21.56 -11.70 1.76
N GLU A 164 21.68 -11.89 0.44
CA GLU A 164 22.22 -10.86 -0.45
C GLU A 164 21.33 -9.60 -0.51
N GLN A 165 20.01 -9.74 -0.44
CA GLN A 165 19.11 -8.59 -0.31
C GLN A 165 19.34 -7.82 1.00
N ILE A 166 19.50 -8.53 2.13
CA ILE A 166 19.79 -7.88 3.43
C ILE A 166 21.08 -7.07 3.31
N LYS A 167 22.16 -7.66 2.81
CA LYS A 167 23.45 -6.97 2.62
C LYS A 167 23.31 -5.73 1.73
N ALA A 168 22.57 -5.86 0.63
CA ALA A 168 22.34 -4.74 -0.28
C ALA A 168 21.57 -3.60 0.38
N LYS A 169 20.56 -3.90 1.21
CA LYS A 169 19.79 -2.88 1.93
C LYS A 169 20.60 -2.22 3.04
N LEU A 170 21.42 -2.98 3.77
CA LEU A 170 22.33 -2.45 4.75
C LEU A 170 23.36 -1.50 4.12
N ALA A 171 23.94 -1.89 2.98
CA ALA A 171 24.89 -1.04 2.23
C ALA A 171 24.22 0.24 1.67
N GLN A 172 22.91 0.22 1.40
CA GLN A 172 22.13 1.40 1.01
C GLN A 172 21.77 2.32 2.19
N GLY A 173 22.07 1.92 3.43
CA GLY A 173 21.83 2.72 4.63
C GLY A 173 20.41 2.60 5.20
N PHE A 174 19.66 1.56 4.85
CA PHE A 174 18.36 1.34 5.47
C PHE A 174 18.49 1.05 6.96
N ARG A 175 17.63 1.67 7.76
CA ARG A 175 17.52 1.49 9.22
C ARG A 175 16.28 0.72 9.65
N CYS A 176 15.41 0.37 8.73
CA CYS A 176 14.28 -0.53 8.93
C CYS A 176 14.28 -1.57 7.82
N LEU A 177 14.27 -2.86 8.18
CA LEU A 177 14.13 -3.97 7.25
C LEU A 177 12.83 -4.72 7.51
N LYS A 178 12.09 -5.04 6.45
CA LYS A 178 10.92 -5.91 6.48
C LYS A 178 11.23 -7.20 5.72
N LEU A 179 11.30 -8.33 6.41
CA LEU A 179 11.58 -9.64 5.82
C LEU A 179 10.26 -10.39 5.58
N LYS A 180 10.06 -10.88 4.36
CA LYS A 180 9.02 -11.86 4.08
C LYS A 180 9.45 -13.21 4.65
N ILE A 181 8.58 -13.86 5.45
CA ILE A 181 8.83 -15.16 6.09
C ILE A 181 7.70 -16.14 5.82
N GLY A 182 7.92 -17.42 6.16
CA GLY A 182 6.96 -18.51 5.90
C GLY A 182 7.14 -19.17 4.54
N GLY A 183 8.25 -18.93 3.84
CA GLY A 183 8.52 -19.48 2.50
C GLY A 183 9.71 -20.42 2.40
N ILE A 184 10.55 -20.49 3.42
CA ILE A 184 11.68 -21.43 3.56
C ILE A 184 11.61 -22.09 4.94
N ASP A 185 12.55 -22.95 5.24
CA ASP A 185 12.60 -23.54 6.58
C ASP A 185 12.71 -22.46 7.65
N PHE A 186 11.88 -22.56 8.67
CA PHE A 186 11.80 -21.54 9.72
C PHE A 186 13.14 -21.34 10.46
N SER A 187 13.94 -22.40 10.62
CA SER A 187 15.30 -22.30 11.17
C SER A 187 16.21 -21.41 10.31
N GLU A 188 16.10 -21.46 9.00
CA GLU A 188 16.85 -20.60 8.08
C GLU A 188 16.39 -19.14 8.17
N GLU A 189 15.07 -18.90 8.34
CA GLU A 189 14.53 -17.55 8.58
C GLU A 189 15.09 -16.95 9.89
N LEU A 190 15.15 -17.75 10.97
CA LEU A 190 15.79 -17.33 12.23
C LEU A 190 17.29 -17.03 12.07
N GLU A 191 18.00 -17.76 11.20
CA GLU A 191 19.42 -17.46 10.93
C GLU A 191 19.61 -16.13 10.20
N LEU A 192 18.71 -15.76 9.27
CA LEU A 192 18.73 -14.44 8.63
C LEU A 192 18.51 -13.30 9.63
N LEU A 193 17.57 -13.47 10.56
CA LEU A 193 17.33 -12.49 11.63
C LEU A 193 18.53 -12.40 12.58
N ARG A 194 19.11 -13.55 12.94
CA ARG A 194 20.33 -13.62 13.78
C ARG A 194 21.50 -12.89 13.12
N TYR A 195 21.68 -13.05 11.82
CA TYR A 195 22.71 -12.33 11.09
C TYR A 195 22.57 -10.81 11.23
N VAL A 196 21.35 -10.26 11.08
CA VAL A 196 21.14 -8.82 11.26
C VAL A 196 21.43 -8.40 12.70
N ARG A 197 20.95 -9.15 13.70
CA ARG A 197 21.15 -8.84 15.13
C ARG A 197 22.60 -9.02 15.63
N GLN A 198 23.42 -9.81 14.95
CA GLN A 198 24.86 -9.88 15.24
C GLN A 198 25.60 -8.60 14.86
N HIS A 199 25.03 -7.77 13.95
CA HIS A 199 25.67 -6.57 13.44
C HIS A 199 25.00 -5.28 13.91
N PHE A 200 23.73 -5.35 14.29
CA PHE A 200 22.92 -4.17 14.64
C PHE A 200 22.02 -4.45 15.84
N SER A 201 22.07 -3.58 16.83
CA SER A 201 21.14 -3.61 17.96
C SER A 201 19.70 -3.25 17.52
N PRO A 202 18.69 -3.52 18.35
CA PRO A 202 17.31 -3.11 18.07
C PRO A 202 17.14 -1.60 17.89
N GLU A 203 17.96 -0.80 18.56
CA GLU A 203 17.96 0.68 18.48
C GLU A 203 18.57 1.19 17.18
N GLU A 204 19.52 0.44 16.60
CA GLU A 204 20.18 0.80 15.35
C GLU A 204 19.40 0.35 14.11
N MET A 205 18.70 -0.80 14.24
CA MET A 205 17.99 -1.45 13.13
C MET A 205 16.64 -1.97 13.56
N GLU A 206 15.57 -1.31 13.09
CA GLU A 206 14.22 -1.83 13.21
C GLU A 206 14.03 -3.05 12.31
N LEU A 207 13.56 -4.16 12.87
CA LEU A 207 13.21 -5.36 12.11
C LEU A 207 11.70 -5.61 12.19
N ARG A 208 11.09 -5.79 11.02
CA ARG A 208 9.73 -6.28 10.85
C ARG A 208 9.75 -7.59 10.08
N VAL A 209 8.83 -8.47 10.37
CA VAL A 209 8.62 -9.67 9.57
C VAL A 209 7.18 -9.71 9.06
N ASP A 210 6.98 -10.34 7.90
CA ASP A 210 5.68 -10.45 7.25
C ASP A 210 5.48 -11.90 6.80
N ALA A 211 4.54 -12.57 7.45
CA ALA A 211 4.23 -13.97 7.21
C ALA A 211 3.15 -14.16 6.12
N ASN A 212 2.42 -13.11 5.72
CA ASN A 212 1.30 -13.19 4.78
C ASN A 212 0.33 -14.36 5.08
N GLY A 213 0.08 -14.63 6.37
CA GLY A 213 -0.81 -15.71 6.81
C GLY A 213 -0.22 -17.12 6.73
N ALA A 214 1.10 -17.27 6.65
CA ALA A 214 1.73 -18.58 6.43
C ALA A 214 1.68 -19.53 7.63
N PHE A 215 1.45 -19.03 8.85
CA PHE A 215 1.48 -19.89 10.02
C PHE A 215 0.10 -20.49 10.31
N ALA A 216 0.05 -21.81 10.47
CA ALA A 216 -1.16 -22.45 10.98
C ALA A 216 -1.44 -21.97 12.43
N PRO A 217 -2.68 -21.70 12.81
CA PRO A 217 -3.02 -21.15 14.14
C PRO A 217 -2.43 -21.94 15.31
N GLU A 218 -2.34 -23.27 15.17
CA GLU A 218 -1.86 -24.19 16.22
C GLU A 218 -0.38 -24.01 16.54
N VAL A 219 0.42 -23.55 15.58
CA VAL A 219 1.89 -23.37 15.73
C VAL A 219 2.30 -21.90 15.78
N ALA A 220 1.38 -20.98 15.48
CA ALA A 220 1.70 -19.57 15.35
C ALA A 220 2.31 -19.01 16.64
N LEU A 221 1.70 -19.25 17.81
CA LEU A 221 2.18 -18.72 19.09
C LEU A 221 3.62 -19.20 19.41
N GLU A 222 3.94 -20.47 19.11
CA GLU A 222 5.28 -21.00 19.35
C GLU A 222 6.31 -20.33 18.43
N ARG A 223 5.96 -20.10 17.17
CA ARG A 223 6.82 -19.34 16.24
C ARG A 223 7.00 -17.88 16.65
N LEU A 224 5.95 -17.23 17.16
CA LEU A 224 6.04 -15.86 17.65
C LEU A 224 6.97 -15.76 18.88
N LYS A 225 6.97 -16.76 19.78
CA LYS A 225 7.91 -16.83 20.90
C LYS A 225 9.36 -16.89 20.42
N GLN A 226 9.67 -17.76 19.45
CA GLN A 226 11.03 -17.86 18.89
C GLN A 226 11.46 -16.60 18.13
N LEU A 227 10.53 -15.94 17.43
CA LEU A 227 10.77 -14.66 16.77
C LEU A 227 11.00 -13.51 17.76
N SER A 228 10.42 -13.58 18.97
CA SER A 228 10.56 -12.52 19.99
C SER A 228 12.00 -12.38 20.51
N ASP A 229 12.82 -13.43 20.41
CA ASP A 229 14.25 -13.38 20.79
C ASP A 229 15.06 -12.40 19.93
N PHE A 230 14.52 -11.98 18.78
CA PHE A 230 15.17 -11.03 17.87
C PHE A 230 14.73 -9.58 18.08
N HIS A 231 13.94 -9.27 19.12
CA HIS A 231 13.45 -7.93 19.40
C HIS A 231 12.85 -7.25 18.15
N LEU A 232 11.92 -7.94 17.50
CA LEU A 232 11.24 -7.43 16.31
C LEU A 232 10.26 -6.32 16.71
N HIS A 233 10.12 -5.30 15.86
CA HIS A 233 9.10 -4.27 16.02
C HIS A 233 7.70 -4.87 15.92
N SER A 234 7.47 -5.74 14.94
CA SER A 234 6.16 -6.36 14.71
C SER A 234 6.26 -7.57 13.77
N ILE A 235 5.23 -8.42 13.83
CA ILE A 235 4.92 -9.40 12.80
C ILE A 235 3.65 -9.01 12.07
N GLU A 236 3.68 -9.00 10.73
CA GLU A 236 2.55 -8.73 9.86
C GLU A 236 1.86 -10.03 9.48
N GLN A 237 0.53 -10.09 9.63
CA GLN A 237 -0.38 -11.17 9.28
C GLN A 237 0.20 -12.57 9.57
N PRO A 238 0.34 -12.96 10.84
CA PRO A 238 0.98 -14.24 11.19
C PRO A 238 0.16 -15.48 10.76
N ILE A 239 -1.17 -15.40 10.86
CA ILE A 239 -2.10 -16.49 10.50
C ILE A 239 -2.98 -16.08 9.31
N PRO A 240 -3.59 -17.04 8.57
CA PRO A 240 -4.48 -16.73 7.47
C PRO A 240 -5.62 -15.80 7.88
N ALA A 241 -5.94 -14.82 7.01
CA ALA A 241 -7.07 -13.94 7.20
C ALA A 241 -8.39 -14.72 7.24
N SER A 242 -9.31 -14.33 8.11
CA SER A 242 -10.56 -15.00 8.35
C SER A 242 -11.69 -14.01 8.66
N ASN A 243 -12.92 -14.36 8.33
CA ASN A 243 -14.09 -13.56 8.71
C ASN A 243 -14.50 -13.75 10.20
N GLN A 244 -13.80 -14.62 10.92
CA GLN A 244 -14.00 -14.91 12.35
C GLN A 244 -12.67 -14.69 13.07
N TRP A 245 -12.62 -13.76 14.01
CA TRP A 245 -11.37 -13.28 14.60
C TRP A 245 -11.03 -13.91 15.95
N ASN A 246 -11.70 -15.00 16.35
CA ASN A 246 -11.46 -15.65 17.63
C ASN A 246 -10.01 -16.16 17.78
N GLU A 247 -9.46 -16.79 16.73
CA GLU A 247 -8.08 -17.29 16.76
C GLU A 247 -7.09 -16.13 16.74
N LEU A 248 -7.36 -15.09 15.95
CA LEU A 248 -6.58 -13.87 15.95
C LEU A 248 -6.55 -13.20 17.33
N ALA A 249 -7.72 -13.04 17.95
CA ALA A 249 -7.84 -12.44 19.29
C ALA A 249 -7.05 -13.21 20.36
N LYS A 250 -7.13 -14.55 20.35
CA LYS A 250 -6.33 -15.40 21.23
C LYS A 250 -4.85 -15.23 20.99
N LEU A 251 -4.44 -15.23 19.72
CA LEU A 251 -3.05 -15.07 19.34
C LEU A 251 -2.52 -13.70 19.75
N THR A 252 -3.27 -12.62 19.48
CA THR A 252 -2.86 -11.25 19.86
C THR A 252 -2.72 -11.11 21.37
N ALA A 253 -3.64 -11.68 22.14
CA ALA A 253 -3.60 -11.63 23.62
C ALA A 253 -2.41 -12.40 24.22
N ALA A 254 -1.93 -13.46 23.55
CA ALA A 254 -0.85 -14.33 24.05
C ALA A 254 0.52 -14.01 23.42
N SER A 255 0.56 -13.24 22.34
CA SER A 255 1.77 -12.96 21.57
C SER A 255 2.77 -12.12 22.35
N PRO A 256 4.05 -12.53 22.41
CA PRO A 256 5.13 -11.68 22.94
C PRO A 256 5.58 -10.60 21.93
N LEU A 257 5.09 -10.66 20.67
CA LEU A 257 5.40 -9.70 19.62
C LEU A 257 4.16 -8.88 19.27
N PRO A 258 4.32 -7.58 18.97
CA PRO A 258 3.24 -6.79 18.39
C PRO A 258 2.78 -7.36 17.03
N ILE A 259 1.47 -7.52 16.87
CA ILE A 259 0.85 -8.03 15.63
C ILE A 259 0.34 -6.86 14.81
N ALA A 260 0.64 -6.87 13.51
CA ALA A 260 0.12 -5.98 12.49
C ALA A 260 -0.82 -6.75 11.55
N LEU A 261 -1.97 -6.17 11.20
CA LEU A 261 -2.91 -6.78 10.27
C LEU A 261 -2.79 -6.15 8.88
N ASP A 262 -2.80 -6.97 7.86
CA ASP A 262 -2.75 -6.60 6.43
C ASP A 262 -3.95 -7.22 5.69
N GLU A 263 -3.86 -8.50 5.34
CA GLU A 263 -4.89 -9.20 4.58
C GLU A 263 -6.24 -9.25 5.30
N GLU A 264 -6.25 -9.16 6.61
CA GLU A 264 -7.47 -9.13 7.42
C GLU A 264 -8.38 -7.93 7.13
N LEU A 265 -7.80 -6.81 6.63
CA LEU A 265 -8.53 -5.59 6.33
C LEU A 265 -9.26 -5.64 4.98
N ILE A 266 -8.83 -6.54 4.08
CA ILE A 266 -9.32 -6.61 2.71
C ILE A 266 -10.77 -7.12 2.68
N GLY A 267 -11.64 -6.44 1.91
CA GLY A 267 -13.05 -6.81 1.79
C GLY A 267 -13.94 -6.33 2.94
N ILE A 268 -13.41 -5.55 3.87
CA ILE A 268 -14.20 -4.92 4.93
C ILE A 268 -14.59 -3.51 4.49
N HIS A 269 -15.86 -3.31 4.14
CA HIS A 269 -16.34 -2.10 3.47
C HIS A 269 -17.12 -1.13 4.38
N THR A 270 -17.49 -1.53 5.59
CA THR A 270 -18.33 -0.70 6.46
C THR A 270 -17.62 -0.32 7.76
N ARG A 271 -17.80 0.93 8.21
CA ARG A 271 -17.25 1.44 9.48
C ARG A 271 -17.54 0.49 10.66
N LYS A 272 -18.77 -0.02 10.73
CA LYS A 272 -19.15 -0.96 11.79
C LYS A 272 -18.30 -2.23 11.77
N ARG A 273 -18.04 -2.82 10.59
CA ARG A 273 -17.26 -4.05 10.48
C ARG A 273 -15.77 -3.80 10.69
N LYS A 274 -15.27 -2.64 10.24
CA LYS A 274 -13.90 -2.18 10.52
C LYS A 274 -13.67 -2.04 12.02
N ALA A 275 -14.56 -1.30 12.71
CA ALA A 275 -14.51 -1.14 14.16
C ALA A 275 -14.56 -2.49 14.89
N GLN A 276 -15.45 -3.40 14.45
CA GLN A 276 -15.56 -4.73 15.04
C GLN A 276 -14.26 -5.53 14.92
N LEU A 277 -13.59 -5.53 13.76
CA LEU A 277 -12.29 -6.19 13.62
C LEU A 277 -11.27 -5.65 14.63
N LEU A 278 -11.16 -4.33 14.74
CA LEU A 278 -10.20 -3.70 15.63
C LEU A 278 -10.51 -3.98 17.11
N ASP A 279 -11.80 -4.01 17.48
CA ASP A 279 -12.24 -4.27 18.86
C ASP A 279 -12.08 -5.75 19.26
N GLU A 280 -12.31 -6.69 18.34
CA GLU A 280 -12.19 -8.13 18.59
C GLU A 280 -10.76 -8.62 18.43
N GLY A 281 -10.10 -8.27 17.31
CA GLY A 281 -8.75 -8.72 16.98
C GLY A 281 -7.65 -8.04 17.80
N LYS A 282 -7.90 -6.81 18.28
CA LYS A 282 -7.00 -5.99 19.09
C LYS A 282 -5.55 -5.95 18.57
N PRO A 283 -5.32 -5.67 17.30
CA PRO A 283 -3.98 -5.59 16.76
C PRO A 283 -3.22 -4.41 17.36
N HIS A 284 -1.91 -4.47 17.35
CA HIS A 284 -1.05 -3.34 17.71
C HIS A 284 -0.91 -2.35 16.55
N TYR A 285 -0.98 -2.88 15.32
CA TYR A 285 -0.83 -2.09 14.10
C TYR A 285 -1.76 -2.58 13.00
N ILE A 286 -2.06 -1.70 12.05
CA ILE A 286 -2.69 -2.04 10.76
C ILE A 286 -1.85 -1.54 9.61
N ILE A 287 -1.86 -2.30 8.51
CA ILE A 287 -1.15 -1.98 7.28
C ILE A 287 -2.14 -1.44 6.27
N LEU A 288 -1.93 -0.22 5.79
CA LEU A 288 -2.87 0.43 4.90
C LEU A 288 -2.38 0.39 3.45
N LYS A 289 -3.21 -0.18 2.59
CA LYS A 289 -3.01 -0.26 1.14
C LYS A 289 -4.18 0.44 0.44
N PRO A 290 -4.05 1.73 0.08
CA PRO A 290 -5.16 2.50 -0.47
C PRO A 290 -5.85 1.89 -1.68
N SER A 291 -5.12 1.12 -2.50
CA SER A 291 -5.68 0.41 -3.65
C SER A 291 -6.41 -0.90 -3.31
N LEU A 292 -6.36 -1.37 -2.05
CA LEU A 292 -7.00 -2.61 -1.61
C LEU A 292 -8.08 -2.40 -0.53
N HIS A 293 -8.09 -1.22 0.10
CA HIS A 293 -8.97 -0.95 1.24
C HIS A 293 -10.00 0.13 0.89
N SER A 294 -11.26 -0.20 1.05
CA SER A 294 -12.33 0.80 0.93
C SER A 294 -12.22 1.83 2.06
N ASP A 295 -12.40 3.10 1.70
CA ASP A 295 -12.37 4.22 2.66
C ASP A 295 -11.18 4.10 3.62
N VAL A 296 -9.95 4.17 3.06
CA VAL A 296 -8.70 3.95 3.80
C VAL A 296 -8.52 4.97 4.94
N ASP A 297 -9.02 6.19 4.78
CA ASP A 297 -8.92 7.23 5.79
C ASP A 297 -9.81 6.93 7.02
N GLU A 298 -10.94 6.25 6.80
CA GLU A 298 -11.79 5.76 7.89
C GLU A 298 -11.08 4.69 8.76
N TRP A 299 -10.19 3.88 8.16
CA TRP A 299 -9.34 2.96 8.91
C TRP A 299 -8.37 3.70 9.82
N ILE A 300 -7.79 4.83 9.36
CA ILE A 300 -6.91 5.67 10.17
C ILE A 300 -7.67 6.22 11.38
N GLU A 301 -8.84 6.82 11.17
CA GLU A 301 -9.66 7.34 12.27
C GLU A 301 -9.94 6.28 13.33
N LEU A 302 -10.45 5.12 12.88
CA LEU A 302 -10.80 4.03 13.78
C LEU A 302 -9.59 3.46 14.53
N ALA A 303 -8.42 3.44 13.91
CA ALA A 303 -7.18 3.00 14.54
C ALA A 303 -6.69 4.02 15.57
N GLU A 304 -6.70 5.31 15.24
CA GLU A 304 -6.30 6.40 16.15
C GLU A 304 -7.21 6.49 17.37
N GLU A 305 -8.55 6.35 17.20
CA GLU A 305 -9.52 6.25 18.30
C GLU A 305 -9.18 5.15 19.31
N ARG A 306 -8.46 4.11 18.88
CA ARG A 306 -8.11 2.91 19.69
C ARG A 306 -6.63 2.85 20.09
N GLY A 307 -5.84 3.86 19.73
CA GLY A 307 -4.39 3.86 19.97
C GLY A 307 -3.65 2.80 19.15
N ILE A 308 -4.23 2.30 18.04
CA ILE A 308 -3.62 1.35 17.14
C ILE A 308 -2.73 2.11 16.15
N GLY A 309 -1.47 1.70 16.04
CA GLY A 309 -0.55 2.31 15.08
C GLY A 309 -0.84 1.85 13.64
N TRP A 310 -0.36 2.62 12.66
CA TRP A 310 -0.51 2.25 11.26
C TRP A 310 0.66 2.74 10.40
N TRP A 311 0.83 2.16 9.24
CA TRP A 311 1.66 2.68 8.15
C TRP A 311 1.13 2.23 6.79
N ALA A 312 1.49 3.00 5.75
CA ALA A 312 1.10 2.70 4.38
C ALA A 312 2.08 1.72 3.72
N THR A 313 1.54 0.88 2.87
CA THR A 313 2.31 -0.05 2.03
C THR A 313 1.72 -0.06 0.62
N SER A 314 2.59 -0.16 -0.38
CA SER A 314 2.19 -0.44 -1.76
C SER A 314 1.66 -1.86 -1.89
N ALA A 315 0.62 -2.03 -2.73
CA ALA A 315 0.14 -3.32 -3.21
C ALA A 315 0.72 -3.66 -4.60
N LEU A 316 1.99 -3.32 -4.81
CA LEU A 316 2.71 -3.53 -6.07
C LEU A 316 2.11 -2.74 -7.24
N GLU A 317 1.70 -1.53 -7.02
CA GLU A 317 1.34 -0.59 -8.08
C GLU A 317 2.56 -0.23 -8.94
N SER A 318 2.31 0.29 -10.12
CA SER A 318 3.35 0.96 -10.90
C SER A 318 3.77 2.28 -10.23
N ASN A 319 4.72 2.98 -10.82
CA ASN A 319 5.12 4.30 -10.32
C ASN A 319 3.97 5.34 -10.32
N VAL A 320 2.90 5.12 -11.09
CA VAL A 320 1.73 6.01 -11.07
C VAL A 320 0.99 5.88 -9.74
N GLY A 321 0.57 4.67 -9.38
CA GLY A 321 -0.11 4.43 -8.11
C GLY A 321 0.81 4.63 -6.90
N LEU A 322 2.08 4.21 -6.99
CA LEU A 322 3.05 4.42 -5.92
C LEU A 322 3.25 5.91 -5.59
N SER A 323 3.31 6.78 -6.62
CA SER A 323 3.40 8.22 -6.42
C SER A 323 2.14 8.79 -5.73
N ALA A 324 0.97 8.30 -6.10
CA ALA A 324 -0.28 8.71 -5.45
C ALA A 324 -0.33 8.29 -3.97
N ILE A 325 0.11 7.06 -3.65
CA ILE A 325 0.19 6.57 -2.25
C ILE A 325 1.17 7.42 -1.43
N ALA A 326 2.35 7.76 -2.01
CA ALA A 326 3.33 8.59 -1.33
C ALA A 326 2.79 10.00 -1.04
N GLN A 327 2.07 10.60 -1.97
CA GLN A 327 1.43 11.90 -1.77
C GLN A 327 0.28 11.81 -0.75
N TRP A 328 -0.55 10.78 -0.81
CA TRP A 328 -1.61 10.57 0.17
C TRP A 328 -1.05 10.43 1.59
N VAL A 329 -0.09 9.54 1.80
CA VAL A 329 0.46 9.33 3.15
C VAL A 329 1.21 10.56 3.68
N SER A 330 1.74 11.42 2.78
CA SER A 330 2.42 12.66 3.19
C SER A 330 1.50 13.71 3.80
N GLN A 331 0.18 13.54 3.68
CA GLN A 331 -0.82 14.39 4.33
C GLN A 331 -0.96 14.09 5.83
N TYR A 332 -0.40 12.97 6.30
CA TYR A 332 -0.47 12.54 7.70
C TYR A 332 0.90 12.67 8.40
N PRO A 333 0.92 12.77 9.73
CA PRO A 333 2.17 12.68 10.49
C PRO A 333 2.83 11.30 10.28
N ILE A 334 4.04 11.31 9.72
CA ILE A 334 4.77 10.07 9.44
C ILE A 334 5.65 9.72 10.64
N ALA A 335 5.16 8.82 11.49
CA ALA A 335 5.85 8.38 12.70
C ALA A 335 6.76 7.14 12.48
N ARG A 336 6.62 6.44 11.35
CA ARG A 336 7.31 5.14 11.09
C ARG A 336 7.72 5.01 9.63
N PRO A 337 8.73 4.17 9.32
CA PRO A 337 9.04 3.82 7.94
C PRO A 337 7.86 3.18 7.22
N GLN A 338 7.58 3.65 6.00
CA GLN A 338 6.48 3.20 5.14
C GLN A 338 6.93 2.08 4.20
N GLY A 339 6.01 1.25 3.73
CA GLY A 339 6.27 0.14 2.82
C GLY A 339 6.22 0.54 1.35
N LEU A 340 6.91 1.60 0.94
CA LEU A 340 6.81 2.18 -0.41
C LEU A 340 8.01 1.85 -1.33
N GLY A 341 8.86 0.93 -0.95
CA GLY A 341 10.08 0.58 -1.68
C GLY A 341 9.89 -0.29 -2.93
N THR A 342 8.74 -0.25 -3.60
CA THR A 342 8.36 -1.18 -4.69
C THR A 342 8.59 -0.63 -6.11
N GLY A 343 8.97 0.63 -6.27
CA GLY A 343 9.07 1.28 -7.59
C GLY A 343 10.06 0.65 -8.59
N ALA A 344 11.06 -0.11 -8.12
CA ALA A 344 12.06 -0.75 -8.95
C ALA A 344 11.74 -2.20 -9.35
N LEU A 345 10.57 -2.73 -9.01
CA LEU A 345 10.23 -4.16 -9.21
C LEU A 345 10.02 -4.55 -10.67
N TYR A 346 9.62 -3.61 -11.53
CA TYR A 346 9.20 -3.90 -12.89
C TYR A 346 10.22 -3.54 -13.94
N LEU A 347 10.28 -4.34 -15.02
CA LEU A 347 11.10 -4.08 -16.22
C LEU A 347 10.53 -2.95 -17.08
N ASN A 348 9.22 -2.80 -17.10
CA ASN A 348 8.45 -1.90 -17.95
C ASN A 348 7.58 -0.94 -17.15
N ASN A 349 8.09 -0.44 -16.03
CA ASN A 349 7.39 0.55 -15.20
C ASN A 349 7.23 1.89 -15.94
N LYS A 350 6.26 2.69 -15.54
CA LYS A 350 6.18 4.09 -15.98
C LYS A 350 7.28 4.93 -15.32
N SER A 351 7.57 6.11 -15.89
CA SER A 351 8.49 7.07 -15.27
C SER A 351 8.06 7.41 -13.84
N SER A 352 9.02 7.68 -12.98
CA SER A 352 8.75 7.98 -11.57
C SER A 352 8.90 9.46 -11.28
N THR A 353 7.95 10.01 -10.53
CA THR A 353 8.07 11.31 -9.85
C THR A 353 8.72 11.18 -8.46
N LEU A 354 9.15 9.97 -8.10
CA LEU A 354 9.75 9.66 -6.81
C LEU A 354 11.23 9.33 -6.98
N ARG A 355 12.03 9.75 -6.01
CA ARG A 355 13.47 9.51 -5.92
C ARG A 355 13.80 8.91 -4.55
N LEU A 356 14.56 7.83 -4.53
CA LEU A 356 15.07 7.20 -3.30
C LEU A 356 16.49 7.70 -3.00
N VAL A 357 16.71 8.17 -1.77
CA VAL A 357 18.02 8.58 -1.25
C VAL A 357 18.23 7.92 0.12
N GLY A 358 19.12 6.94 0.19
CA GLY A 358 19.23 6.09 1.39
C GLY A 358 17.93 5.35 1.66
N ASP A 359 17.38 5.53 2.85
CA ASP A 359 16.07 5.02 3.27
C ASP A 359 14.93 6.06 3.18
N GLN A 360 15.17 7.19 2.48
CA GLN A 360 14.19 8.26 2.33
C GLN A 360 13.71 8.39 0.89
N MET A 361 12.40 8.42 0.71
CA MET A 361 11.75 8.67 -0.57
C MET A 361 11.37 10.14 -0.68
N PHE A 362 11.80 10.80 -1.75
CA PHE A 362 11.51 12.19 -2.05
C PHE A 362 10.62 12.32 -3.27
N PHE A 363 9.76 13.33 -3.29
CA PHE A 363 9.10 13.79 -4.51
C PHE A 363 10.11 14.53 -5.39
N ARG A 364 10.08 14.30 -6.70
CA ARG A 364 10.98 15.00 -7.64
C ARG A 364 10.44 16.39 -7.94
N ASP A 365 11.38 17.31 -8.03
CA ASP A 365 11.19 18.61 -8.65
C ASP A 365 11.04 18.46 -10.17
#